data_a3a02c2a1344637424edd996e8a95dd7
#
_entry.id   a3a02c2a1344637424edd996e8a95dd7
#
_cell.length_a   1.000
_cell.length_b   1.000
_cell.length_c   1.000
_cell.angle_alpha   90.00
_cell.angle_beta   90.00
_cell.angle_gamma   90.00
#
_symmetry.space_group_name_H-M   'P 1'
#
loop_
_entity.id
_entity.type
_entity.pdbx_description
1 polymer ?
#
loop_
_entity_poly.entity_id
_entity_poly.type
_entity_poly.pdbx_seq_one_letter_code
_entity_poly.pdbx_strand_id
1 'polypeptide(L)'
;MFCPVYKTGALFSRRSIEEVKRDINNAKQIDDILVDAGLFNNSFTAKSCLDIDKIILEIRKANPDCDSIPLSPAKGKGAPTATTHDDEDERMAWFSSWFRETPSIEESVYHVATWRRYGGRSCFLGDANSLILSADFFSEAVDYMRDRFPALSRFTIYGRTKSAAKKKLDEMKAFSRAGLDRIHFGIESGSDGVLSFMRKGETARDHIEGCRKTREAGISPSVYVMPGLGGAKWSIEHAIETARVLTEAKPDYIRLRTLEIFPGTGLLQAMKAGEFKEATEDQIVREIRVIVEQTDCETEIVSDSASNLLDISGRLPHDRARMLSVIDGYLGLSEREKIVFSLSSRLNSFVGQYGGISDDIGEAIRPYVRDGAIDPSGASDEELKWVIRLIRSKLMP
;
A
#
# COMPACT_ATOMS: atom_id res chain seq x y z
N MET A 1 16.51 2.76 -1.00
CA MET A 1 16.90 2.23 -2.31
C MET A 1 15.72 1.77 -3.17
N PHE A 2 14.71 1.15 -2.57
CA PHE A 2 13.60 0.50 -3.29
C PHE A 2 12.36 1.38 -3.49
N CYS A 3 12.10 2.36 -2.61
CA CYS A 3 10.90 3.18 -2.66
C CYS A 3 11.01 4.26 -3.75
N PRO A 4 10.07 4.34 -4.69
CA PRO A 4 10.02 5.41 -5.70
C PRO A 4 9.37 6.70 -5.17
N VAL A 5 8.55 6.62 -4.12
CA VAL A 5 7.87 7.76 -3.49
C VAL A 5 8.89 8.69 -2.85
N TYR A 6 8.63 10.00 -2.84
CA TYR A 6 9.48 11.04 -2.24
C TYR A 6 10.86 11.25 -2.89
N LYS A 7 11.06 10.84 -4.15
CA LYS A 7 12.27 11.13 -4.92
C LYS A 7 12.16 12.36 -5.83
N THR A 8 11.25 13.24 -5.52
CA THR A 8 10.97 14.45 -6.31
C THR A 8 12.05 15.52 -6.19
N GLY A 9 13.06 15.34 -5.30
CA GLY A 9 14.05 16.37 -5.00
C GLY A 9 13.50 17.55 -4.20
N ALA A 10 12.24 17.54 -3.86
CA ALA A 10 11.63 18.56 -3.02
C ALA A 10 12.24 18.55 -1.62
N LEU A 11 12.56 19.73 -1.10
CA LEU A 11 13.04 19.88 0.27
C LEU A 11 11.88 19.56 1.22
N PHE A 12 12.23 18.93 2.35
CA PHE A 12 11.24 18.71 3.42
C PHE A 12 10.64 20.04 3.85
N SER A 13 9.32 20.15 3.79
CA SER A 13 8.56 21.28 4.34
C SER A 13 7.54 20.77 5.35
N ARG A 14 7.36 21.52 6.42
CA ARG A 14 6.35 21.22 7.42
C ARG A 14 5.14 22.10 7.15
N ARG A 15 3.98 21.48 7.02
CA ARG A 15 2.71 22.22 6.89
C ARG A 15 2.35 22.90 8.20
N SER A 16 1.80 24.10 8.10
CA SER A 16 1.22 24.80 9.24
C SER A 16 -0.10 24.16 9.65
N ILE A 17 -0.53 24.42 10.89
CA ILE A 17 -1.83 23.93 11.35
C ILE A 17 -2.99 24.56 10.56
N GLU A 18 -2.82 25.78 10.09
CA GLU A 18 -3.82 26.49 9.28
C GLU A 18 -3.99 25.85 7.89
N GLU A 19 -2.90 25.34 7.29
CA GLU A 19 -2.98 24.57 6.05
C GLU A 19 -3.70 23.24 6.25
N VAL A 20 -3.46 22.57 7.37
CA VAL A 20 -4.16 21.32 7.73
C VAL A 20 -5.65 21.58 7.95
N LYS A 21 -6.00 22.64 8.70
CA LYS A 21 -7.40 23.04 8.92
C LYS A 21 -8.12 23.38 7.63
N ARG A 22 -7.42 23.98 6.67
CA ARG A 22 -7.99 24.29 5.34
C ARG A 22 -8.35 23.01 4.58
N ASP A 23 -7.49 22.02 4.58
CA ASP A 23 -7.79 20.73 3.93
C ASP A 23 -8.99 20.04 4.59
N ILE A 24 -9.06 20.07 5.93
CA ILE A 24 -10.19 19.51 6.68
C ILE A 24 -11.51 20.23 6.29
N ASN A 25 -11.48 21.56 6.16
CA ASN A 25 -12.64 22.32 5.74
C ASN A 25 -13.04 22.01 4.30
N ASN A 26 -12.09 21.86 3.39
CA ASN A 26 -12.37 21.46 2.00
C ASN A 26 -13.03 20.06 1.95
N ALA A 27 -12.49 19.11 2.70
CA ALA A 27 -13.09 17.79 2.80
C ALA A 27 -14.51 17.84 3.40
N LYS A 28 -14.74 18.69 4.40
CA LYS A 28 -16.07 18.90 5.02
C LYS A 28 -17.05 19.50 4.04
N GLN A 29 -16.65 20.49 3.25
CA GLN A 29 -17.49 21.11 2.23
C GLN A 29 -17.95 20.07 1.18
N ILE A 30 -17.04 19.21 0.72
CA ILE A 30 -17.38 18.10 -0.19
C ILE A 30 -18.38 17.15 0.49
N ASP A 31 -18.11 16.78 1.74
CA ASP A 31 -18.98 15.91 2.53
C ASP A 31 -20.40 16.45 2.67
N ASP A 32 -20.54 17.75 2.98
CA ASP A 32 -21.83 18.41 3.10
C ASP A 32 -22.61 18.37 1.77
N ILE A 33 -21.97 18.67 0.66
CA ILE A 33 -22.58 18.60 -0.67
C ILE A 33 -23.09 17.16 -0.97
N LEU A 34 -22.30 16.14 -0.64
CA LEU A 34 -22.67 14.74 -0.87
C LEU A 34 -23.86 14.30 0.02
N VAL A 35 -23.88 14.78 1.27
CA VAL A 35 -24.98 14.51 2.23
C VAL A 35 -26.24 15.23 1.78
N ASP A 36 -26.17 16.50 1.41
CA ASP A 36 -27.33 17.29 0.97
C ASP A 36 -27.93 16.74 -0.34
N ALA A 37 -27.11 16.16 -1.20
CA ALA A 37 -27.55 15.44 -2.39
C ALA A 37 -28.24 14.08 -2.09
N GLY A 38 -28.31 13.67 -0.82
CA GLY A 38 -29.01 12.44 -0.39
C GLY A 38 -28.29 11.14 -0.75
N LEU A 39 -27.00 11.19 -1.11
CA LEU A 39 -26.27 10.03 -1.62
C LEU A 39 -26.04 8.91 -0.59
N PHE A 40 -26.20 9.20 0.71
CA PHE A 40 -25.91 8.26 1.80
C PHE A 40 -27.15 7.82 2.60
N ASN A 41 -28.34 8.23 2.17
CA ASN A 41 -29.59 7.93 2.91
C ASN A 41 -30.10 6.50 2.68
N ASN A 42 -29.62 5.78 1.66
CA ASN A 42 -29.90 4.36 1.41
C ASN A 42 -28.75 3.77 0.56
N SER A 43 -28.55 2.45 0.62
CA SER A 43 -27.45 1.71 -0.01
C SER A 43 -26.89 2.33 -1.31
N PHE A 44 -25.58 2.52 -1.36
CA PHE A 44 -24.84 3.03 -2.53
C PHE A 44 -25.07 2.11 -3.74
N THR A 45 -25.70 2.61 -4.78
CA THR A 45 -26.09 1.86 -5.99
C THR A 45 -25.32 2.40 -7.22
N ALA A 46 -25.44 1.73 -8.36
CA ALA A 46 -24.92 2.25 -9.64
C ALA A 46 -25.50 3.64 -9.97
N LYS A 47 -26.73 3.94 -9.53
CA LYS A 47 -27.35 5.26 -9.65
C LYS A 47 -26.56 6.32 -8.87
N SER A 48 -26.00 5.97 -7.71
CA SER A 48 -25.18 6.88 -6.89
C SER A 48 -23.89 7.31 -7.60
N CYS A 49 -23.29 6.47 -8.44
CA CYS A 49 -22.12 6.85 -9.23
C CYS A 49 -22.47 7.93 -10.28
N LEU A 50 -23.61 7.77 -10.97
CA LEU A 50 -24.12 8.78 -11.92
C LEU A 50 -24.46 10.11 -11.24
N ASP A 51 -24.91 10.05 -9.99
CA ASP A 51 -25.22 11.25 -9.20
C ASP A 51 -23.94 11.96 -8.74
N ILE A 52 -22.87 11.22 -8.42
CA ILE A 52 -21.54 11.78 -8.14
C ILE A 52 -21.00 12.50 -9.35
N ASP A 53 -21.08 11.92 -10.56
CA ASP A 53 -20.61 12.57 -11.79
C ASP A 53 -21.36 13.89 -12.07
N LYS A 54 -22.66 13.95 -11.78
CA LYS A 54 -23.43 15.20 -11.88
C LYS A 54 -22.95 16.25 -10.85
N ILE A 55 -22.70 15.84 -9.62
CA ILE A 55 -22.18 16.73 -8.57
C ILE A 55 -20.81 17.28 -8.98
N ILE A 56 -19.92 16.44 -9.49
CA ILE A 56 -18.62 16.88 -10.00
C ILE A 56 -18.80 17.92 -11.11
N LEU A 57 -19.73 17.69 -12.03
CA LEU A 57 -20.02 18.64 -13.10
C LEU A 57 -20.53 19.98 -12.57
N GLU A 58 -21.40 19.99 -11.54
CA GLU A 58 -21.90 21.22 -10.92
C GLU A 58 -20.78 21.96 -10.16
N ILE A 59 -19.92 21.24 -9.44
CA ILE A 59 -18.75 21.83 -8.74
C ILE A 59 -17.82 22.49 -9.76
N ARG A 60 -17.56 21.85 -10.91
CA ARG A 60 -16.73 22.40 -11.99
C ARG A 60 -17.34 23.67 -12.60
N LYS A 61 -18.65 23.68 -12.86
CA LYS A 61 -19.33 24.87 -13.36
C LYS A 61 -19.23 26.05 -12.40
N ALA A 62 -19.30 25.78 -11.08
CA ALA A 62 -19.17 26.79 -10.05
C ALA A 62 -17.74 27.29 -9.85
N ASN A 63 -16.73 26.53 -10.28
CA ASN A 63 -15.30 26.80 -10.10
C ASN A 63 -14.53 26.61 -11.43
N PRO A 64 -14.70 27.51 -12.43
CA PRO A 64 -14.08 27.35 -13.75
C PRO A 64 -12.56 27.26 -13.74
N ASP A 65 -11.90 27.87 -12.73
CA ASP A 65 -10.44 27.87 -12.59
C ASP A 65 -9.88 26.50 -12.17
N CYS A 66 -10.74 25.55 -11.77
CA CYS A 66 -10.34 24.19 -11.43
C CYS A 66 -10.03 23.32 -12.66
N ASP A 67 -10.40 23.74 -13.86
CA ASP A 67 -10.12 23.01 -15.11
C ASP A 67 -8.65 23.12 -15.58
N SER A 68 -7.84 23.96 -14.94
CA SER A 68 -6.41 24.09 -15.22
C SER A 68 -5.55 22.95 -14.65
N ILE A 69 -6.11 22.08 -13.82
CA ILE A 69 -5.44 20.87 -13.32
C ILE A 69 -5.69 19.74 -14.31
N PRO A 70 -4.66 19.19 -14.97
CA PRO A 70 -4.85 18.10 -15.93
C PRO A 70 -5.60 16.94 -15.27
N LEU A 71 -6.66 16.48 -15.91
CA LEU A 71 -7.37 15.27 -15.55
C LEU A 71 -6.38 14.11 -15.44
N SER A 72 -6.59 13.20 -14.48
CA SER A 72 -6.02 11.85 -14.55
C SER A 72 -6.12 11.35 -15.98
N PRO A 73 -5.12 10.63 -16.50
CA PRO A 73 -5.26 10.05 -17.81
C PRO A 73 -6.56 9.26 -17.83
N ALA A 74 -7.54 9.84 -18.50
CA ALA A 74 -8.84 9.24 -18.66
C ALA A 74 -8.65 7.84 -19.21
N LYS A 75 -9.48 6.92 -18.72
CA LYS A 75 -9.70 5.61 -19.34
C LYS A 75 -9.49 5.71 -20.85
N GLY A 76 -8.45 5.05 -21.35
CA GLY A 76 -8.31 4.66 -22.73
C GLY A 76 -8.20 5.77 -23.77
N LYS A 77 -6.99 6.15 -24.09
CA LYS A 77 -6.59 6.41 -25.48
C LYS A 77 -5.18 5.88 -25.66
N GLY A 78 -5.09 4.85 -26.50
CA GLY A 78 -3.94 4.33 -27.19
C GLY A 78 -2.58 4.44 -26.51
N ALA A 79 -2.13 3.37 -25.89
CA ALA A 79 -0.72 3.22 -25.56
C ALA A 79 0.11 3.20 -26.85
N PRO A 80 1.24 3.92 -26.93
CA PRO A 80 2.18 3.74 -28.02
C PRO A 80 2.77 2.32 -27.97
N THR A 81 3.01 1.75 -29.12
CA THR A 81 3.63 0.44 -29.29
C THR A 81 5.10 0.48 -28.85
N ALA A 82 5.45 -0.40 -27.91
CA ALA A 82 6.66 -0.43 -27.15
C ALA A 82 7.96 -0.62 -27.94
N THR A 83 8.96 0.14 -27.53
CA THR A 83 10.38 -0.22 -27.59
C THR A 83 10.98 -0.16 -26.18
N THR A 84 11.99 -0.96 -25.86
CA THR A 84 12.46 -1.27 -24.50
C THR A 84 12.93 -0.10 -23.63
N HIS A 85 13.01 1.12 -24.14
CA HIS A 85 13.32 2.35 -23.37
C HIS A 85 12.04 3.06 -22.91
N ASP A 86 10.95 2.89 -23.61
CA ASP A 86 9.66 3.58 -23.34
C ASP A 86 8.94 2.97 -22.13
N ASP A 87 9.13 1.68 -21.85
CA ASP A 87 8.46 0.96 -20.74
C ASP A 87 8.77 1.52 -19.35
N GLU A 88 10.01 1.96 -19.10
CA GLU A 88 10.40 2.52 -17.80
C GLU A 88 9.79 3.92 -17.61
N ASP A 89 9.79 4.74 -18.65
CA ASP A 89 9.23 6.10 -18.63
C ASP A 89 7.70 6.05 -18.53
N GLU A 90 7.04 5.14 -19.23
CA GLU A 90 5.58 4.93 -19.14
C GLU A 90 5.18 4.46 -17.73
N ARG A 91 5.92 3.51 -17.15
CA ARG A 91 5.67 3.04 -15.80
C ARG A 91 5.85 4.16 -14.77
N MET A 92 6.86 5.02 -14.93
CA MET A 92 7.06 6.18 -14.05
C MET A 92 5.99 7.24 -14.24
N ALA A 93 5.53 7.50 -15.45
CA ALA A 93 4.44 8.42 -15.73
C ALA A 93 3.13 7.93 -15.09
N TRP A 94 2.82 6.64 -15.25
CA TRP A 94 1.67 6.01 -14.61
C TRP A 94 1.75 6.09 -13.08
N PHE A 95 2.91 5.72 -12.50
CA PHE A 95 3.14 5.81 -11.08
C PHE A 95 3.00 7.24 -10.56
N SER A 96 3.62 8.22 -11.23
CA SER A 96 3.59 9.63 -10.84
C SER A 96 2.18 10.23 -10.90
N SER A 97 1.30 9.68 -11.74
CA SER A 97 -0.10 10.13 -11.83
C SER A 97 -0.89 9.90 -10.53
N TRP A 98 -0.48 8.92 -9.72
CA TRP A 98 -1.11 8.60 -8.43
C TRP A 98 -0.60 9.43 -7.26
N PHE A 99 0.58 10.09 -7.39
CA PHE A 99 1.25 10.86 -6.33
C PHE A 99 1.34 12.34 -6.69
N ARG A 100 0.19 12.93 -7.03
CA ARG A 100 0.11 14.38 -7.26
C ARG A 100 0.14 15.13 -5.95
N GLU A 101 0.80 16.30 -5.92
CA GLU A 101 0.82 17.17 -4.74
C GLU A 101 -0.59 17.67 -4.37
N THR A 102 -1.45 17.86 -5.37
CA THR A 102 -2.84 18.27 -5.20
C THR A 102 -3.76 17.33 -5.97
N PRO A 103 -4.70 16.63 -5.31
CA PRO A 103 -5.70 15.83 -5.98
C PRO A 103 -6.65 16.73 -6.79
N SER A 104 -7.19 16.22 -7.88
CA SER A 104 -8.27 16.88 -8.60
C SER A 104 -9.54 16.95 -7.74
N ILE A 105 -10.48 17.82 -8.11
CA ILE A 105 -11.80 17.87 -7.45
C ILE A 105 -12.49 16.52 -7.55
N GLU A 106 -12.41 15.86 -8.71
CA GLU A 106 -12.99 14.52 -8.91
C GLU A 106 -12.42 13.49 -7.95
N GLU A 107 -11.09 13.40 -7.88
CA GLU A 107 -10.41 12.50 -6.94
C GLU A 107 -10.84 12.80 -5.49
N SER A 108 -10.92 14.08 -5.13
CA SER A 108 -11.34 14.49 -3.79
C SER A 108 -12.78 14.09 -3.49
N VAL A 109 -13.71 14.29 -4.43
CA VAL A 109 -15.12 13.90 -4.28
C VAL A 109 -15.25 12.39 -4.17
N TYR A 110 -14.58 11.63 -5.05
CA TYR A 110 -14.59 10.16 -4.97
C TYR A 110 -13.96 9.63 -3.68
N HIS A 111 -12.89 10.24 -3.20
CA HIS A 111 -12.27 9.86 -1.93
C HIS A 111 -13.22 10.08 -0.75
N VAL A 112 -13.86 11.23 -0.66
CA VAL A 112 -14.82 11.53 0.43
C VAL A 112 -16.05 10.62 0.32
N ALA A 113 -16.59 10.42 -0.88
CA ALA A 113 -17.72 9.52 -1.11
C ALA A 113 -17.38 8.07 -0.72
N THR A 114 -16.22 7.58 -1.12
CA THR A 114 -15.74 6.24 -0.76
C THR A 114 -15.53 6.11 0.74
N TRP A 115 -14.89 7.10 1.36
CA TRP A 115 -14.71 7.15 2.81
C TRP A 115 -16.06 7.09 3.55
N ARG A 116 -17.05 7.85 3.13
CA ARG A 116 -18.41 7.79 3.69
C ARG A 116 -19.06 6.43 3.50
N ARG A 117 -18.94 5.84 2.32
CA ARG A 117 -19.44 4.50 2.00
C ARG A 117 -18.93 3.45 2.98
N TYR A 118 -17.68 3.57 3.41
CA TYR A 118 -17.06 2.69 4.41
C TYR A 118 -17.27 3.15 5.86
N GLY A 119 -18.27 3.98 6.11
CA GLY A 119 -18.75 4.37 7.43
C GLY A 119 -18.19 5.66 8.00
N GLY A 120 -17.21 6.31 7.34
CA GLY A 120 -16.70 7.63 7.73
C GLY A 120 -16.10 7.74 9.13
N ARG A 121 -15.59 6.63 9.69
CA ARG A 121 -15.17 6.54 11.10
C ARG A 121 -13.65 6.59 11.30
N SER A 122 -12.86 6.41 10.26
CA SER A 122 -11.41 6.37 10.37
C SER A 122 -10.77 7.47 9.54
N CYS A 123 -9.76 8.11 10.11
CA CYS A 123 -8.91 9.07 9.41
C CYS A 123 -7.49 8.53 9.36
N PHE A 124 -6.90 8.57 8.18
CA PHE A 124 -5.51 8.28 7.96
C PHE A 124 -4.79 9.59 7.62
N LEU A 125 -3.92 10.04 8.51
CA LEU A 125 -3.08 11.21 8.29
C LEU A 125 -1.84 10.77 7.53
N GLY A 126 -1.89 10.95 6.21
CA GLY A 126 -0.80 10.58 5.32
C GLY A 126 0.42 11.48 5.53
N ASP A 127 1.56 10.87 5.61
CA ASP A 127 2.92 11.36 5.37
C ASP A 127 3.88 10.23 5.74
N ALA A 128 5.14 10.32 5.30
CA ALA A 128 6.13 9.25 5.54
C ALA A 128 6.48 9.04 7.02
N ASN A 129 6.37 10.09 7.85
CA ASN A 129 6.76 10.00 9.27
C ASN A 129 6.12 11.12 10.12
N SER A 130 4.85 11.05 10.36
CA SER A 130 4.12 12.05 11.17
C SER A 130 4.58 12.13 12.64
N LEU A 131 5.36 11.16 13.13
CA LEU A 131 5.97 11.21 14.48
C LEU A 131 7.03 12.30 14.67
N ILE A 132 7.45 13.00 13.61
CA ILE A 132 8.31 14.19 13.76
C ILE A 132 7.54 15.40 14.29
N LEU A 133 6.22 15.39 14.20
CA LEU A 133 5.36 16.43 14.76
C LEU A 133 5.34 16.38 16.30
N SER A 134 4.94 17.48 16.92
CA SER A 134 4.64 17.48 18.36
C SER A 134 3.27 16.85 18.62
N ALA A 135 3.08 16.32 19.82
CA ALA A 135 1.77 15.82 20.23
C ALA A 135 0.71 16.93 20.30
N ASP A 136 1.11 18.15 20.62
CA ASP A 136 0.20 19.32 20.67
C ASP A 136 -0.33 19.66 19.26
N PHE A 137 0.56 19.70 18.24
CA PHE A 137 0.14 19.90 16.86
C PHE A 137 -0.83 18.80 16.40
N PHE A 138 -0.52 17.56 16.75
CA PHE A 138 -1.37 16.42 16.43
C PHE A 138 -2.72 16.52 17.13
N SER A 139 -2.73 16.87 18.42
CA SER A 139 -3.97 17.08 19.21
C SER A 139 -4.86 18.14 18.57
N GLU A 140 -4.30 19.31 18.24
CA GLU A 140 -5.05 20.39 17.63
C GLU A 140 -5.68 19.96 16.28
N ALA A 141 -4.95 19.22 15.46
CA ALA A 141 -5.48 18.69 14.20
C ALA A 141 -6.60 17.67 14.42
N VAL A 142 -6.43 16.74 15.38
CA VAL A 142 -7.44 15.73 15.71
C VAL A 142 -8.71 16.34 16.29
N ASP A 143 -8.56 17.28 17.21
CA ASP A 143 -9.70 17.98 17.83
C ASP A 143 -10.49 18.73 16.76
N TYR A 144 -9.80 19.43 15.86
CA TYR A 144 -10.44 20.14 14.76
C TYR A 144 -11.13 19.18 13.78
N MET A 145 -10.55 18.02 13.50
CA MET A 145 -11.21 17.00 12.67
C MET A 145 -12.45 16.43 13.34
N ARG A 146 -12.42 16.16 14.65
CA ARG A 146 -13.59 15.66 15.41
C ARG A 146 -14.73 16.67 15.43
N ASP A 147 -14.43 17.96 15.54
CA ASP A 147 -15.45 19.00 15.48
C ASP A 147 -16.17 19.03 14.13
N ARG A 148 -15.47 18.79 13.05
CA ARG A 148 -16.02 18.76 11.67
C ARG A 148 -16.67 17.44 11.32
N PHE A 149 -16.13 16.34 11.82
CA PHE A 149 -16.56 14.96 11.54
C PHE A 149 -16.74 14.20 12.86
N PRO A 150 -17.85 14.41 13.59
CA PRO A 150 -18.05 13.81 14.92
C PRO A 150 -18.06 12.26 14.93
N ALA A 151 -18.28 11.62 13.78
CA ALA A 151 -18.25 10.17 13.63
C ALA A 151 -16.82 9.58 13.64
N LEU A 152 -15.77 10.41 13.52
CA LEU A 152 -14.38 9.96 13.54
C LEU A 152 -14.02 9.38 14.92
N SER A 153 -13.66 8.10 14.91
CA SER A 153 -13.34 7.34 16.12
C SER A 153 -11.94 6.70 16.07
N ARG A 154 -11.27 6.70 14.91
CA ARG A 154 -9.95 6.11 14.76
C ARG A 154 -9.03 6.97 13.91
N PHE A 155 -7.86 7.28 14.47
CA PHE A 155 -6.79 8.02 13.81
C PHE A 155 -5.55 7.14 13.61
N THR A 156 -5.04 7.13 12.40
CA THR A 156 -3.87 6.35 12.00
C THR A 156 -2.86 7.27 11.33
N ILE A 157 -1.57 7.04 11.55
CA ILE A 157 -0.46 7.75 10.90
C ILE A 157 0.56 6.77 10.34
N TYR A 158 1.41 7.24 9.41
CA TYR A 158 2.70 6.61 9.17
C TYR A 158 3.75 7.09 10.16
N GLY A 159 4.67 6.22 10.53
CA GLY A 159 5.81 6.55 11.37
C GLY A 159 7.04 5.70 11.05
N ARG A 160 8.19 6.16 11.52
CA ARG A 160 9.41 5.35 11.52
C ARG A 160 9.63 4.78 12.91
N THR A 161 9.98 3.50 12.99
CA THR A 161 10.26 2.85 14.28
C THR A 161 11.37 3.53 15.04
N LYS A 162 12.42 4.00 14.36
CA LYS A 162 13.50 4.80 14.95
C LYS A 162 13.01 6.10 15.57
N SER A 163 11.99 6.74 14.99
CA SER A 163 11.38 7.95 15.57
C SER A 163 10.65 7.61 16.86
N ALA A 164 9.86 6.53 16.88
CA ALA A 164 9.19 6.04 18.07
C ALA A 164 10.20 5.59 19.16
N ALA A 165 11.25 4.86 18.77
CA ALA A 165 12.30 4.41 19.69
C ALA A 165 13.03 5.57 20.38
N LYS A 166 13.26 6.68 19.67
CA LYS A 166 13.94 7.87 20.20
C LYS A 166 13.07 8.75 21.11
N LYS A 167 11.75 8.79 20.87
CA LYS A 167 10.83 9.57 21.72
C LYS A 167 10.80 9.01 23.14
N LYS A 168 10.59 9.89 24.12
CA LYS A 168 10.28 9.46 25.48
C LYS A 168 8.90 8.80 25.53
N LEU A 169 8.70 7.88 26.47
CA LEU A 169 7.40 7.21 26.62
C LEU A 169 6.26 8.17 26.86
N ASP A 170 6.49 9.24 27.67
CA ASP A 170 5.49 10.24 27.95
C ASP A 170 5.09 11.07 26.72
N GLU A 171 6.03 11.29 25.78
CA GLU A 171 5.71 11.91 24.48
C GLU A 171 4.82 10.98 23.66
N MET A 172 5.12 9.67 23.60
CA MET A 172 4.29 8.69 22.92
C MET A 172 2.89 8.61 23.55
N LYS A 173 2.81 8.61 24.88
CA LYS A 173 1.54 8.66 25.62
C LYS A 173 0.76 9.95 25.34
N ALA A 174 1.43 11.07 25.06
CA ALA A 174 0.76 12.30 24.67
C ALA A 174 0.05 12.16 23.30
N PHE A 175 0.65 11.49 22.32
CA PHE A 175 -0.04 11.16 21.07
C PHE A 175 -1.27 10.25 21.28
N SER A 176 -1.15 9.25 22.16
CA SER A 176 -2.29 8.39 22.51
C SER A 176 -3.43 9.18 23.14
N ARG A 177 -3.13 10.06 24.13
CA ARG A 177 -4.13 10.94 24.74
C ARG A 177 -4.78 11.91 23.74
N ALA A 178 -4.02 12.38 22.74
CA ALA A 178 -4.52 13.18 21.63
C ALA A 178 -5.43 12.39 20.65
N GLY A 179 -5.55 11.08 20.84
CA GLY A 179 -6.43 10.22 20.07
C GLY A 179 -5.77 9.45 18.94
N LEU A 180 -4.44 9.30 18.94
CA LEU A 180 -3.75 8.42 18.01
C LEU A 180 -3.97 6.96 18.42
N ASP A 181 -4.63 6.18 17.54
CA ASP A 181 -4.97 4.79 17.79
C ASP A 181 -3.96 3.81 17.19
N ARG A 182 -3.37 4.15 16.03
CA ARG A 182 -2.50 3.24 15.29
C ARG A 182 -1.37 3.97 14.57
N ILE A 183 -0.22 3.31 14.53
CA ILE A 183 0.91 3.75 13.69
C ILE A 183 1.26 2.61 12.72
N HIS A 184 1.35 2.95 11.44
CA HIS A 184 1.92 2.08 10.43
C HIS A 184 3.43 2.32 10.31
N PHE A 185 4.22 1.30 10.57
CA PHE A 185 5.67 1.31 10.46
C PHE A 185 6.13 0.47 9.27
N GLY A 186 6.93 1.03 8.39
CA GLY A 186 7.65 0.25 7.41
C GLY A 186 8.90 -0.35 8.04
N ILE A 187 8.85 -1.55 8.58
CA ILE A 187 10.06 -2.26 9.02
C ILE A 187 10.78 -2.91 7.84
N GLU A 188 10.02 -3.42 6.88
CA GLU A 188 10.39 -4.06 5.62
C GLU A 188 11.17 -5.37 5.80
N SER A 189 12.17 -5.41 6.71
CA SER A 189 13.02 -6.56 7.03
C SER A 189 13.44 -6.53 8.49
N GLY A 190 13.73 -7.70 9.06
CA GLY A 190 14.41 -7.84 10.35
C GLY A 190 15.92 -8.01 10.24
N SER A 191 16.48 -8.21 9.03
CA SER A 191 17.91 -8.36 8.82
C SER A 191 18.61 -7.01 8.71
N ASP A 192 19.55 -6.72 9.61
CA ASP A 192 20.36 -5.50 9.55
C ASP A 192 21.21 -5.44 8.26
N GLY A 193 21.62 -6.59 7.71
CA GLY A 193 22.33 -6.67 6.45
C GLY A 193 21.48 -6.18 5.28
N VAL A 194 20.21 -6.65 5.19
CA VAL A 194 19.24 -6.22 4.18
C VAL A 194 18.88 -4.74 4.37
N LEU A 195 18.60 -4.31 5.61
CA LEU A 195 18.28 -2.91 5.93
C LEU A 195 19.41 -1.95 5.55
N SER A 196 20.66 -2.35 5.79
CA SER A 196 21.86 -1.58 5.43
C SER A 196 22.02 -1.50 3.91
N PHE A 197 21.91 -2.61 3.19
CA PHE A 197 21.96 -2.64 1.73
C PHE A 197 20.87 -1.75 1.12
N MET A 198 19.66 -1.83 1.65
CA MET A 198 18.52 -1.00 1.21
C MET A 198 18.60 0.46 1.67
N ARG A 199 19.62 0.83 2.45
CA ARG A 199 19.80 2.18 3.02
C ARG A 199 18.56 2.66 3.77
N LYS A 200 17.93 1.74 4.56
CA LYS A 200 16.72 2.04 5.33
C LYS A 200 16.98 3.08 6.42
N GLY A 201 18.18 3.07 7.01
CA GLY A 201 18.60 3.98 8.07
C GLY A 201 17.95 3.67 9.42
N GLU A 202 17.45 2.45 9.58
CA GLU A 202 16.89 1.84 10.80
C GLU A 202 17.49 0.45 10.97
N THR A 203 17.45 -0.08 12.17
CA THR A 203 17.97 -1.39 12.56
C THR A 203 16.86 -2.28 13.13
N ALA A 204 17.11 -3.59 13.19
CA ALA A 204 16.25 -4.55 13.87
C ALA A 204 15.92 -4.09 15.32
N ARG A 205 16.92 -3.54 16.05
CA ARG A 205 16.73 -2.98 17.38
C ARG A 205 15.79 -1.77 17.38
N ASP A 206 15.90 -0.87 16.42
CA ASP A 206 14.98 0.27 16.27
C ASP A 206 13.55 -0.23 16.07
N HIS A 207 13.35 -1.31 15.31
CA HIS A 207 12.05 -1.90 15.05
C HIS A 207 11.41 -2.48 16.31
N ILE A 208 12.17 -3.28 17.07
CA ILE A 208 11.71 -3.87 18.33
C ILE A 208 11.36 -2.78 19.34
N GLU A 209 12.29 -1.86 19.60
CA GLU A 209 12.10 -0.80 20.60
C GLU A 209 10.98 0.17 20.22
N GLY A 210 10.89 0.55 18.93
CA GLY A 210 9.83 1.43 18.43
C GLY A 210 8.44 0.82 18.59
N CYS A 211 8.25 -0.45 18.23
CA CYS A 211 6.99 -1.15 18.42
C CYS A 211 6.64 -1.34 19.90
N ARG A 212 7.63 -1.76 20.72
CA ARG A 212 7.45 -1.92 22.17
C ARG A 212 6.94 -0.64 22.80
N LYS A 213 7.62 0.47 22.57
CA LYS A 213 7.26 1.79 23.14
C LYS A 213 5.90 2.29 22.64
N THR A 214 5.56 2.00 21.39
CA THR A 214 4.25 2.33 20.81
C THR A 214 3.14 1.59 21.56
N ARG A 215 3.29 0.29 21.81
CA ARG A 215 2.34 -0.50 22.60
C ARG A 215 2.25 -0.03 24.07
N GLU A 216 3.38 0.26 24.71
CA GLU A 216 3.41 0.78 26.08
C GLU A 216 2.70 2.12 26.21
N ALA A 217 2.65 2.90 25.13
CA ALA A 217 1.91 4.13 25.07
C ALA A 217 0.40 3.95 24.82
N GLY A 218 -0.08 2.72 24.60
CA GLY A 218 -1.47 2.41 24.30
C GLY A 218 -1.85 2.65 22.82
N ILE A 219 -0.86 2.71 21.92
CA ILE A 219 -1.05 2.87 20.49
C ILE A 219 -0.78 1.53 19.79
N SER A 220 -1.61 1.15 18.82
CA SER A 220 -1.48 -0.10 18.07
C SER A 220 -0.36 -0.01 17.02
N PRO A 221 0.75 -0.81 17.10
CA PRO A 221 1.73 -0.89 16.04
C PRO A 221 1.25 -1.84 14.93
N SER A 222 1.23 -1.35 13.70
CA SER A 222 0.99 -2.11 12.48
C SER A 222 2.23 -2.02 11.60
N VAL A 223 2.83 -3.15 11.24
CA VAL A 223 4.12 -3.15 10.54
C VAL A 223 3.98 -3.66 9.11
N TYR A 224 4.64 -2.99 8.17
CA TYR A 224 4.84 -3.53 6.83
C TYR A 224 6.10 -4.40 6.80
N VAL A 225 5.97 -5.58 6.23
CA VAL A 225 7.05 -6.49 5.90
C VAL A 225 7.08 -6.66 4.38
N MET A 226 8.27 -6.66 3.81
CA MET A 226 8.43 -6.72 2.36
C MET A 226 9.10 -8.03 1.92
N PRO A 227 8.34 -9.13 1.71
CA PRO A 227 8.89 -10.36 1.16
C PRO A 227 9.60 -10.10 -0.17
N GLY A 228 10.74 -10.74 -0.38
CA GLY A 228 11.60 -10.55 -1.54
C GLY A 228 12.65 -9.43 -1.39
N LEU A 229 12.59 -8.61 -0.32
CA LEU A 229 13.52 -7.49 -0.14
C LEU A 229 14.99 -7.93 -0.01
N GLY A 230 15.23 -9.16 0.51
CA GLY A 230 16.57 -9.75 0.58
C GLY A 230 17.13 -10.18 -0.77
N GLY A 231 16.30 -10.19 -1.82
CA GLY A 231 16.64 -10.79 -3.11
C GLY A 231 17.03 -12.25 -2.96
N ALA A 232 17.56 -12.85 -4.02
CA ALA A 232 17.96 -14.27 -4.00
C ALA A 232 19.09 -14.55 -2.99
N LYS A 233 19.93 -13.54 -2.69
CA LYS A 233 21.13 -13.73 -1.86
C LYS A 233 20.81 -13.85 -0.38
N TRP A 234 19.91 -13.02 0.15
CA TRP A 234 19.61 -12.94 1.58
C TRP A 234 18.20 -13.42 1.92
N SER A 235 17.53 -14.15 1.01
CA SER A 235 16.14 -14.57 1.16
C SER A 235 15.88 -15.28 2.51
N ILE A 236 16.67 -16.29 2.84
CA ILE A 236 16.51 -17.07 4.08
C ILE A 236 16.85 -16.23 5.32
N GLU A 237 17.96 -15.47 5.31
CA GLU A 237 18.34 -14.59 6.42
C GLU A 237 17.26 -13.53 6.66
N HIS A 238 16.76 -12.91 5.58
CA HIS A 238 15.66 -11.96 5.64
C HIS A 238 14.45 -12.55 6.34
N ALA A 239 14.03 -13.76 5.97
CA ALA A 239 12.85 -14.41 6.54
C ALA A 239 13.02 -14.73 8.03
N ILE A 240 14.16 -15.36 8.42
CA ILE A 240 14.44 -15.77 9.80
C ILE A 240 14.55 -14.54 10.72
N GLU A 241 15.37 -13.55 10.33
CA GLU A 241 15.55 -12.35 11.14
C GLU A 241 14.28 -11.51 11.21
N THR A 242 13.45 -11.49 10.15
CA THR A 242 12.15 -10.83 10.21
C THR A 242 11.22 -11.52 11.21
N ALA A 243 11.11 -12.83 11.19
CA ALA A 243 10.31 -13.57 12.14
C ALA A 243 10.77 -13.34 13.59
N ARG A 244 12.10 -13.30 13.84
CA ARG A 244 12.67 -12.96 15.13
C ARG A 244 12.26 -11.57 15.59
N VAL A 245 12.43 -10.56 14.73
CA VAL A 245 12.06 -9.17 15.05
C VAL A 245 10.57 -9.05 15.33
N LEU A 246 9.71 -9.71 14.55
CA LEU A 246 8.26 -9.70 14.77
C LEU A 246 7.88 -10.33 16.11
N THR A 247 8.53 -11.45 16.48
CA THR A 247 8.31 -12.13 17.76
C THR A 247 8.67 -11.22 18.94
N GLU A 248 9.76 -10.47 18.86
CA GLU A 248 10.21 -9.55 19.93
C GLU A 248 9.40 -8.23 19.94
N ALA A 249 9.09 -7.68 18.75
CA ALA A 249 8.36 -6.43 18.59
C ALA A 249 6.88 -6.56 18.92
N LYS A 250 6.29 -7.73 18.72
CA LYS A 250 4.87 -8.07 18.96
C LYS A 250 3.91 -7.03 18.38
N PRO A 251 3.95 -6.76 17.07
CA PRO A 251 3.00 -5.84 16.45
C PRO A 251 1.58 -6.42 16.49
N ASP A 252 0.56 -5.57 16.55
CA ASP A 252 -0.83 -6.03 16.46
C ASP A 252 -1.18 -6.49 15.03
N TYR A 253 -0.49 -5.90 14.01
CA TYR A 253 -0.71 -6.22 12.60
C TYR A 253 0.60 -6.34 11.85
N ILE A 254 0.71 -7.36 11.02
CA ILE A 254 1.78 -7.58 10.04
C ILE A 254 1.14 -7.48 8.65
N ARG A 255 1.54 -6.48 7.87
CA ARG A 255 1.06 -6.27 6.50
C ARG A 255 2.13 -6.68 5.52
N LEU A 256 1.83 -7.71 4.74
CA LEU A 256 2.74 -8.18 3.69
C LEU A 256 2.58 -7.33 2.44
N ARG A 257 3.70 -6.88 1.88
CA ARG A 257 3.80 -6.16 0.60
C ARG A 257 5.00 -6.70 -0.14
N THR A 258 4.77 -7.61 -1.07
CA THR A 258 5.86 -8.22 -1.86
C THR A 258 6.60 -7.13 -2.65
N LEU A 259 7.93 -7.21 -2.66
CA LEU A 259 8.79 -6.28 -3.38
C LEU A 259 8.42 -6.22 -4.86
N GLU A 260 8.18 -5.01 -5.35
CA GLU A 260 8.18 -4.68 -6.76
C GLU A 260 9.29 -3.67 -7.05
N ILE A 261 10.09 -3.90 -8.10
CA ILE A 261 11.23 -3.05 -8.44
C ILE A 261 10.78 -1.99 -9.43
N PHE A 262 10.89 -0.73 -9.02
CA PHE A 262 10.42 0.42 -9.81
C PHE A 262 11.56 1.10 -10.56
N PRO A 263 11.27 1.66 -11.75
CA PRO A 263 12.16 2.57 -12.46
C PRO A 263 12.63 3.73 -11.59
N GLY A 264 13.76 4.30 -11.92
CA GLY A 264 14.32 5.44 -11.16
C GLY A 264 14.81 5.11 -9.75
N THR A 265 14.67 3.87 -9.28
CA THR A 265 15.13 3.47 -7.94
C THR A 265 16.59 3.02 -7.94
N GLY A 266 17.28 3.25 -6.82
CA GLY A 266 18.65 2.73 -6.65
C GLY A 266 18.69 1.19 -6.63
N LEU A 267 17.56 0.52 -6.33
CA LEU A 267 17.50 -0.93 -6.37
C LEU A 267 17.52 -1.47 -7.80
N LEU A 268 16.80 -0.81 -8.73
CA LEU A 268 16.90 -1.16 -10.15
C LEU A 268 18.32 -0.97 -10.69
N GLN A 269 19.02 0.11 -10.27
CA GLN A 269 20.41 0.33 -10.64
C GLN A 269 21.33 -0.77 -10.10
N ALA A 270 21.16 -1.17 -8.83
CA ALA A 270 21.91 -2.27 -8.24
C ALA A 270 21.64 -3.60 -8.96
N MET A 271 20.39 -3.84 -9.39
CA MET A 271 20.03 -5.02 -10.19
C MET A 271 20.73 -4.99 -11.56
N LYS A 272 20.70 -3.86 -12.27
CA LYS A 272 21.41 -3.68 -13.56
C LYS A 272 22.93 -3.85 -13.42
N ALA A 273 23.49 -3.47 -12.26
CA ALA A 273 24.93 -3.65 -11.95
C ALA A 273 25.28 -5.07 -11.47
N GLY A 274 24.32 -5.97 -11.34
CA GLY A 274 24.54 -7.33 -10.84
C GLY A 274 24.76 -7.43 -9.32
N GLU A 275 24.57 -6.35 -8.58
CA GLU A 275 24.71 -6.28 -7.11
C GLU A 275 23.49 -6.82 -6.38
N PHE A 276 22.33 -6.83 -7.06
CA PHE A 276 21.07 -7.37 -6.56
C PHE A 276 20.47 -8.33 -7.59
N LYS A 277 19.99 -9.49 -7.13
CA LYS A 277 19.22 -10.43 -7.93
C LYS A 277 17.86 -10.60 -7.26
N GLU A 278 16.79 -10.34 -8.02
CA GLU A 278 15.42 -10.52 -7.54
C GLU A 278 15.20 -11.97 -7.08
N ALA A 279 14.48 -12.14 -5.99
CA ALA A 279 14.05 -13.46 -5.53
C ALA A 279 12.96 -14.00 -6.46
N THR A 280 12.97 -15.31 -6.70
CA THR A 280 11.89 -15.97 -7.44
C THR A 280 10.61 -16.02 -6.62
N GLU A 281 9.45 -16.21 -7.25
CA GLU A 281 8.17 -16.35 -6.54
C GLU A 281 8.23 -17.49 -5.51
N ASP A 282 8.86 -18.61 -5.85
CA ASP A 282 9.07 -19.71 -4.90
C ASP A 282 9.91 -19.30 -3.68
N GLN A 283 10.97 -18.52 -3.88
CA GLN A 283 11.78 -18.01 -2.78
C GLN A 283 10.96 -17.08 -1.89
N ILE A 284 10.20 -16.17 -2.49
CA ILE A 284 9.31 -15.24 -1.77
C ILE A 284 8.25 -16.00 -0.96
N VAL A 285 7.63 -17.02 -1.54
CA VAL A 285 6.65 -17.87 -0.84
C VAL A 285 7.29 -18.64 0.30
N ARG A 286 8.54 -19.13 0.13
CA ARG A 286 9.31 -19.76 1.24
C ARG A 286 9.69 -18.77 2.33
N GLU A 287 10.01 -17.52 2.01
CA GLU A 287 10.21 -16.45 3.01
C GLU A 287 8.94 -16.27 3.86
N ILE A 288 7.80 -16.13 3.19
CA ILE A 288 6.50 -15.97 3.88
C ILE A 288 6.19 -17.20 4.74
N ARG A 289 6.51 -18.40 4.26
CA ARG A 289 6.37 -19.65 5.04
C ARG A 289 7.16 -19.59 6.35
N VAL A 290 8.44 -19.21 6.28
CA VAL A 290 9.31 -19.09 7.45
C VAL A 290 8.78 -18.02 8.41
N ILE A 291 8.35 -16.87 7.90
CA ILE A 291 7.77 -15.79 8.71
C ILE A 291 6.52 -16.29 9.46
N VAL A 292 5.60 -16.96 8.76
CA VAL A 292 4.37 -17.49 9.39
C VAL A 292 4.68 -18.59 10.41
N GLU A 293 5.63 -19.47 10.10
CA GLU A 293 6.00 -20.62 10.95
C GLU A 293 6.70 -20.18 12.24
N GLN A 294 7.64 -19.21 12.13
CA GLN A 294 8.54 -18.85 13.22
C GLN A 294 8.11 -17.61 14.00
N THR A 295 7.15 -16.82 13.53
CA THR A 295 6.64 -15.69 14.32
C THR A 295 5.84 -16.20 15.50
N ASP A 296 6.34 -15.96 16.72
CA ASP A 296 5.74 -16.42 17.98
C ASP A 296 5.20 -15.24 18.81
N CYS A 297 4.11 -14.66 18.32
CA CYS A 297 3.34 -13.66 19.04
C CYS A 297 1.88 -13.63 18.53
N GLU A 298 0.97 -13.08 19.34
CA GLU A 298 -0.38 -12.78 18.90
C GLU A 298 -0.34 -11.56 17.96
N THR A 299 -0.77 -11.75 16.70
CA THR A 299 -0.78 -10.70 15.66
C THR A 299 -1.73 -11.09 14.54
N GLU A 300 -2.22 -10.11 13.82
CA GLU A 300 -3.00 -10.33 12.59
C GLU A 300 -2.11 -10.14 11.37
N ILE A 301 -1.98 -11.17 10.53
CA ILE A 301 -1.34 -11.07 9.22
C ILE A 301 -2.38 -10.62 8.20
N VAL A 302 -2.04 -9.59 7.44
CA VAL A 302 -2.86 -9.01 6.37
C VAL A 302 -2.08 -9.11 5.06
N SER A 303 -2.59 -9.90 4.12
CA SER A 303 -1.96 -10.18 2.83
C SER A 303 -2.85 -9.74 1.65
N ASP A 304 -3.49 -8.57 1.79
CA ASP A 304 -4.50 -8.00 0.89
C ASP A 304 -3.93 -7.18 -0.28
N SER A 305 -2.59 -7.11 -0.44
CA SER A 305 -1.98 -6.36 -1.53
C SER A 305 -1.99 -7.14 -2.84
N ALA A 306 -2.25 -6.45 -3.95
CA ALA A 306 -2.11 -7.03 -5.29
C ALA A 306 -0.67 -7.47 -5.62
N SER A 307 0.35 -6.95 -4.92
CA SER A 307 1.74 -7.41 -5.05
C SER A 307 1.96 -8.81 -4.46
N ASN A 308 1.09 -9.28 -3.57
CA ASN A 308 1.20 -10.61 -2.97
C ASN A 308 0.66 -11.68 -3.91
N LEU A 309 1.36 -12.80 -3.99
CA LEU A 309 0.92 -13.94 -4.79
C LEU A 309 -0.20 -14.74 -4.10
N LEU A 310 -0.12 -14.84 -2.75
CA LEU A 310 -1.03 -15.62 -1.93
C LEU A 310 -1.77 -14.71 -0.96
N ASP A 311 -3.09 -14.89 -0.85
CA ASP A 311 -3.84 -14.35 0.28
C ASP A 311 -3.80 -15.35 1.45
N ILE A 312 -2.97 -15.03 2.42
CA ILE A 312 -2.79 -15.82 3.64
C ILE A 312 -3.26 -15.07 4.89
N SER A 313 -4.10 -14.06 4.74
CA SER A 313 -4.57 -13.25 5.86
C SER A 313 -5.16 -14.12 6.98
N GLY A 314 -4.90 -13.75 8.23
CA GLY A 314 -5.38 -14.47 9.40
C GLY A 314 -4.62 -14.13 10.69
N ARG A 315 -4.97 -14.77 11.80
CA ARG A 315 -4.45 -14.46 13.13
C ARG A 315 -3.46 -15.53 13.63
N LEU A 316 -2.24 -15.10 13.99
CA LEU A 316 -1.29 -15.96 14.67
C LEU A 316 -1.53 -15.96 16.20
N PRO A 317 -1.33 -17.09 16.88
CA PRO A 317 -0.96 -18.41 16.33
C PRO A 317 -2.17 -19.22 15.81
N HIS A 318 -3.39 -18.73 15.98
CA HIS A 318 -4.64 -19.46 15.74
C HIS A 318 -4.76 -20.05 14.33
N ASP A 319 -4.51 -19.23 13.29
CA ASP A 319 -4.68 -19.61 11.89
C ASP A 319 -3.40 -20.14 11.23
N ARG A 320 -2.32 -20.35 12.00
CA ARG A 320 -1.00 -20.77 11.45
C ARG A 320 -1.09 -22.00 10.57
N ALA A 321 -1.77 -23.05 11.03
CA ALA A 321 -1.90 -24.30 10.28
C ALA A 321 -2.60 -24.08 8.92
N ARG A 322 -3.67 -23.28 8.90
CA ARG A 322 -4.39 -22.92 7.68
C ARG A 322 -3.50 -22.12 6.71
N MET A 323 -2.78 -21.13 7.22
CA MET A 323 -1.86 -20.31 6.42
C MET A 323 -0.76 -21.17 5.79
N LEU A 324 -0.13 -22.04 6.59
CA LEU A 324 0.91 -22.96 6.11
C LEU A 324 0.35 -23.93 5.08
N SER A 325 -0.87 -24.44 5.24
CA SER A 325 -1.51 -25.32 4.26
C SER A 325 -1.71 -24.63 2.90
N VAL A 326 -2.10 -23.36 2.87
CA VAL A 326 -2.21 -22.58 1.61
C VAL A 326 -0.84 -22.42 0.94
N ILE A 327 0.18 -22.08 1.74
CA ILE A 327 1.54 -21.88 1.26
C ILE A 327 2.13 -23.21 0.72
N ASP A 328 2.01 -24.29 1.49
CA ASP A 328 2.52 -25.60 1.11
C ASP A 328 1.77 -26.16 -0.11
N GLY A 329 0.46 -25.85 -0.24
CA GLY A 329 -0.32 -26.17 -1.42
C GLY A 329 0.26 -25.56 -2.70
N TYR A 330 0.62 -24.26 -2.67
CA TYR A 330 1.30 -23.63 -3.80
C TYR A 330 2.69 -24.23 -4.06
N LEU A 331 3.48 -24.43 -3.01
CA LEU A 331 4.84 -24.98 -3.15
C LEU A 331 4.86 -26.41 -3.72
N GLY A 332 3.77 -27.17 -3.54
CA GLY A 332 3.59 -28.53 -4.06
C GLY A 332 3.17 -28.59 -5.53
N LEU A 333 2.80 -27.46 -6.16
CA LEU A 333 2.43 -27.41 -7.57
C LEU A 333 3.64 -27.66 -8.47
N SER A 334 3.39 -28.24 -9.67
CA SER A 334 4.38 -28.28 -10.74
C SER A 334 4.72 -26.86 -11.24
N GLU A 335 5.85 -26.70 -11.91
CA GLU A 335 6.28 -25.39 -12.45
C GLU A 335 5.21 -24.76 -13.35
N ARG A 336 4.59 -25.57 -14.22
CA ARG A 336 3.50 -25.09 -15.08
C ARG A 336 2.28 -24.63 -14.29
N GLU A 337 1.86 -25.40 -13.30
CA GLU A 337 0.73 -25.04 -12.44
C GLU A 337 1.00 -23.78 -11.65
N LYS A 338 2.22 -23.55 -11.17
CA LYS A 338 2.63 -22.31 -10.50
C LYS A 338 2.51 -21.09 -11.42
N ILE A 339 2.93 -21.19 -12.68
CA ILE A 339 2.81 -20.11 -13.66
C ILE A 339 1.33 -19.77 -13.90
N VAL A 340 0.49 -20.77 -14.09
CA VAL A 340 -0.96 -20.59 -14.29
C VAL A 340 -1.61 -19.99 -13.04
N PHE A 341 -1.23 -20.47 -11.86
CA PHE A 341 -1.68 -19.93 -10.58
C PHE A 341 -1.28 -18.46 -10.42
N SER A 342 -0.01 -18.14 -10.70
CA SER A 342 0.50 -16.76 -10.62
C SER A 342 -0.27 -15.81 -11.54
N LEU A 343 -0.51 -16.20 -12.78
CA LEU A 343 -1.30 -15.41 -13.73
C LEU A 343 -2.71 -15.15 -13.19
N SER A 344 -3.41 -16.19 -12.77
CA SER A 344 -4.80 -16.08 -12.28
C SER A 344 -4.90 -15.26 -11.00
N SER A 345 -4.01 -15.51 -10.03
CA SER A 345 -3.98 -14.79 -8.77
C SER A 345 -3.72 -13.29 -8.97
N ARG A 346 -2.75 -12.95 -9.80
CA ARG A 346 -2.40 -11.53 -10.06
C ARG A 346 -3.48 -10.79 -10.84
N LEU A 347 -4.13 -11.43 -11.81
CA LEU A 347 -5.26 -10.82 -12.51
C LEU A 347 -6.43 -10.56 -11.57
N ASN A 348 -6.78 -11.53 -10.73
CA ASN A 348 -7.86 -11.37 -9.75
C ASN A 348 -7.54 -10.23 -8.75
N SER A 349 -6.31 -10.20 -8.24
CA SER A 349 -5.87 -9.16 -7.33
C SER A 349 -5.85 -7.79 -7.99
N PHE A 350 -5.42 -7.71 -9.25
CA PHE A 350 -5.41 -6.47 -10.03
C PHE A 350 -6.83 -5.93 -10.22
N VAL A 351 -7.75 -6.78 -10.67
CA VAL A 351 -9.18 -6.43 -10.83
C VAL A 351 -9.79 -6.00 -9.49
N GLY A 352 -9.50 -6.73 -8.41
CA GLY A 352 -10.01 -6.41 -7.06
C GLY A 352 -9.51 -5.07 -6.55
N GLN A 353 -8.25 -4.73 -6.81
CA GLN A 353 -7.65 -3.47 -6.33
C GLN A 353 -7.99 -2.26 -7.20
N TYR A 354 -8.06 -2.43 -8.52
CA TYR A 354 -8.20 -1.32 -9.47
C TYR A 354 -9.59 -1.25 -10.14
N GLY A 355 -10.46 -2.22 -9.88
CA GLY A 355 -11.82 -2.26 -10.41
C GLY A 355 -11.93 -2.67 -11.88
N GLY A 356 -10.83 -3.15 -12.50
CA GLY A 356 -10.78 -3.58 -13.89
C GLY A 356 -9.35 -3.87 -14.33
N ILE A 357 -9.16 -4.19 -15.60
CA ILE A 357 -7.85 -4.37 -16.23
C ILE A 357 -7.57 -3.24 -17.22
N SER A 358 -6.31 -2.85 -17.40
CA SER A 358 -5.92 -1.90 -18.45
C SER A 358 -5.98 -2.54 -19.83
N ASP A 359 -6.11 -1.70 -20.88
CA ASP A 359 -6.27 -2.18 -22.25
C ASP A 359 -5.11 -3.09 -22.69
N ASP A 360 -3.89 -2.75 -22.34
CA ASP A 360 -2.68 -3.54 -22.64
C ASP A 360 -2.68 -4.92 -21.96
N ILE A 361 -3.11 -5.00 -20.69
CA ILE A 361 -3.32 -6.30 -20.02
C ILE A 361 -4.45 -7.06 -20.73
N GLY A 362 -5.55 -6.38 -21.06
CA GLY A 362 -6.67 -6.97 -21.80
C GLY A 362 -6.26 -7.54 -23.16
N GLU A 363 -5.42 -6.83 -23.90
CA GLU A 363 -4.86 -7.30 -25.17
C GLU A 363 -3.91 -8.49 -24.98
N ALA A 364 -3.05 -8.43 -23.97
CA ALA A 364 -2.10 -9.49 -23.67
C ALA A 364 -2.76 -10.80 -23.25
N ILE A 365 -3.88 -10.76 -22.53
CA ILE A 365 -4.60 -11.97 -22.11
C ILE A 365 -5.62 -12.48 -23.12
N ARG A 366 -6.03 -11.66 -24.08
CA ARG A 366 -7.07 -12.00 -25.09
C ARG A 366 -6.86 -13.37 -25.76
N PRO A 367 -5.63 -13.76 -26.17
CA PRO A 367 -5.39 -15.06 -26.79
C PRO A 367 -5.72 -16.25 -25.87
N TYR A 368 -5.75 -16.03 -24.56
CA TYR A 368 -5.91 -17.06 -23.53
C TYR A 368 -7.30 -16.98 -22.85
N VAL A 369 -8.22 -16.16 -23.34
CA VAL A 369 -9.60 -16.07 -22.82
C VAL A 369 -10.51 -16.92 -23.70
N ARG A 370 -11.17 -17.93 -23.08
CA ARG A 370 -12.21 -18.77 -23.70
C ARG A 370 -13.43 -18.80 -22.78
N ASP A 371 -14.57 -18.53 -23.33
CA ASP A 371 -15.85 -18.55 -22.59
C ASP A 371 -15.83 -17.70 -21.30
N GLY A 372 -15.09 -16.57 -21.32
CA GLY A 372 -14.96 -15.65 -20.19
C GLY A 372 -13.99 -16.14 -19.08
N ALA A 373 -13.33 -17.26 -19.25
CA ALA A 373 -12.30 -17.80 -18.38
C ALA A 373 -10.92 -17.80 -19.04
N ILE A 374 -9.86 -17.80 -18.22
CA ILE A 374 -8.49 -17.93 -18.72
C ILE A 374 -8.19 -19.40 -18.96
N ASP A 375 -7.94 -19.75 -20.22
CA ASP A 375 -7.46 -21.04 -20.67
C ASP A 375 -6.03 -20.93 -21.22
N PRO A 376 -5.02 -21.16 -20.40
CA PRO A 376 -3.62 -21.06 -20.82
C PRO A 376 -3.09 -22.31 -21.53
N SER A 377 -3.93 -23.30 -21.87
CA SER A 377 -3.50 -24.60 -22.39
C SER A 377 -2.70 -24.51 -23.68
N GLY A 378 -2.95 -23.49 -24.51
CA GLY A 378 -2.24 -23.23 -25.77
C GLY A 378 -1.02 -22.32 -25.66
N ALA A 379 -0.72 -21.76 -24.47
CA ALA A 379 0.37 -20.82 -24.27
C ALA A 379 1.66 -21.51 -23.80
N SER A 380 2.81 -21.02 -24.24
CA SER A 380 4.09 -21.40 -23.67
C SER A 380 4.30 -20.76 -22.28
N ASP A 381 5.19 -21.34 -21.48
CA ASP A 381 5.54 -20.80 -20.17
C ASP A 381 6.11 -19.37 -20.27
N GLU A 382 6.88 -19.08 -21.31
CA GLU A 382 7.49 -17.76 -21.50
C GLU A 382 6.46 -16.69 -21.87
N GLU A 383 5.44 -17.03 -22.66
CA GLU A 383 4.32 -16.11 -22.95
C GLU A 383 3.56 -15.77 -21.66
N LEU A 384 3.23 -16.76 -20.84
CA LEU A 384 2.52 -16.52 -19.58
C LEU A 384 3.37 -15.71 -18.59
N LYS A 385 4.66 -16.00 -18.47
CA LYS A 385 5.59 -15.23 -17.65
C LYS A 385 5.71 -13.78 -18.12
N TRP A 386 5.64 -13.55 -19.43
CA TRP A 386 5.63 -12.18 -19.98
C TRP A 386 4.36 -11.43 -19.53
N VAL A 387 3.18 -12.06 -19.64
CA VAL A 387 1.92 -11.44 -19.16
C VAL A 387 1.98 -11.16 -17.66
N ILE A 388 2.52 -12.10 -16.86
CA ILE A 388 2.70 -11.89 -15.42
C ILE A 388 3.60 -10.67 -15.15
N ARG A 389 4.71 -10.52 -15.87
CA ARG A 389 5.59 -9.34 -15.76
C ARG A 389 4.86 -8.06 -16.12
N LEU A 390 4.04 -8.06 -17.17
CA LEU A 390 3.23 -6.91 -17.57
C LEU A 390 2.26 -6.50 -16.45
N ILE A 391 1.54 -7.44 -15.85
CA ILE A 391 0.63 -7.16 -14.72
C ILE A 391 1.42 -6.58 -13.54
N ARG A 392 2.54 -7.22 -13.16
CA ARG A 392 3.40 -6.75 -12.06
C ARG A 392 3.92 -5.33 -12.31
N SER A 393 4.22 -4.98 -13.56
CA SER A 393 4.70 -3.63 -13.90
C SER A 393 3.68 -2.51 -13.62
N LYS A 394 2.40 -2.85 -13.50
CA LYS A 394 1.30 -1.91 -13.22
C LYS A 394 0.85 -1.92 -11.75
N LEU A 395 1.49 -2.72 -10.89
CA LEU A 395 1.17 -2.73 -9.47
C LEU A 395 1.74 -1.49 -8.77
N MET A 396 1.00 -0.97 -7.80
CA MET A 396 1.46 0.09 -6.90
C MET A 396 2.43 -0.49 -5.86
N PRO A 397 3.42 0.29 -5.42
CA PRO A 397 4.38 -0.13 -4.40
C PRO A 397 3.74 -0.35 -3.03
#